data_f642b016835e80b919b9c2ed14091921
#
_entry.id   f642b016835e80b919b9c2ed14091921
#
_cell.length_a   1.000
_cell.length_b   1.000
_cell.length_c   1.000
_cell.angle_alpha   90.00
_cell.angle_beta   90.00
_cell.angle_gamma   90.00
#
_symmetry.space_group_name_H-M   'P 1'
#
loop_
_entity.id
_entity.type
_entity.pdbx_description
1 polymer ?
#
loop_
_entity_poly.entity_id
_entity_poly.type
_entity_poly.pdbx_seq_one_letter_code
_entity_poly.pdbx_strand_id
1 'polypeptide(L)'
;GQSVARDLRSFPGVTIAAINGYAFGGGCEFALACDLRVASEQAVVGQTEIDLGIIPGWGGTQLLQRLVSDETARRLIFFGERLDAQDAYERGLVGEVVAHDDLYDHVDEMAAELASKPRHALYAAKEALDAYHETGGEGGFTVERRAWSGLFGTADQREGMAAFVEKRDPEFE
;
A
#
# COMPACT_ATOMS: atom_id res chain seq x y z
N GLY A 1 -9.62 16.34 2.51
CA GLY A 1 -9.32 14.94 2.90
C GLY A 1 -9.38 14.00 1.71
N GLN A 2 -10.55 13.82 1.08
CA GLN A 2 -10.70 12.84 -0.02
C GLN A 2 -9.78 13.11 -1.23
N SER A 3 -9.55 14.37 -1.60
CA SER A 3 -8.58 14.69 -2.67
C SER A 3 -7.16 14.27 -2.29
N VAL A 4 -6.73 14.54 -1.06
CA VAL A 4 -5.39 14.16 -0.57
C VAL A 4 -5.21 12.64 -0.57
N ALA A 5 -6.22 11.88 -0.13
CA ALA A 5 -6.17 10.41 -0.18
C ALA A 5 -6.07 9.88 -1.63
N ARG A 6 -6.75 10.53 -2.57
CA ARG A 6 -6.61 10.21 -4.02
C ARG A 6 -5.22 10.55 -4.55
N ASP A 7 -4.72 11.74 -4.21
CA ASP A 7 -3.38 12.19 -4.65
C ASP A 7 -2.30 11.24 -4.12
N LEU A 8 -2.44 10.77 -2.87
CA LEU A 8 -1.54 9.79 -2.27
C LEU A 8 -1.59 8.44 -3.01
N ARG A 9 -2.79 7.94 -3.32
CA ARG A 9 -2.95 6.72 -4.11
C ARG A 9 -2.40 6.83 -5.52
N SER A 10 -2.65 7.96 -6.19
CA SER A 10 -2.20 8.19 -7.57
C SER A 10 -0.75 8.66 -7.66
N PHE A 11 -0.06 8.80 -6.53
CA PHE A 11 1.36 9.12 -6.53
C PHE A 11 2.14 8.02 -7.28
N PRO A 12 2.96 8.37 -8.28
CA PRO A 12 3.59 7.37 -9.14
C PRO A 12 4.58 6.45 -8.40
N GLY A 13 5.23 6.95 -7.34
CA GLY A 13 6.12 6.14 -6.51
C GLY A 13 5.38 5.23 -5.54
N VAL A 14 6.07 4.21 -5.05
CA VAL A 14 5.56 3.38 -3.95
C VAL A 14 5.54 4.20 -2.67
N THR A 15 4.43 4.12 -1.94
CA THR A 15 4.21 4.83 -0.68
C THR A 15 4.11 3.85 0.48
N ILE A 16 4.76 4.18 1.61
CA ILE A 16 4.75 3.36 2.82
C ILE A 16 4.17 4.17 3.96
N ALA A 17 3.15 3.66 4.62
CA ALA A 17 2.65 4.23 5.87
C ALA A 17 3.41 3.65 7.06
N ALA A 18 4.15 4.48 7.77
CA ALA A 18 4.79 4.16 9.06
C ALA A 18 3.82 4.53 10.19
N ILE A 19 3.13 3.55 10.76
CA ILE A 19 2.10 3.77 11.79
C ILE A 19 2.75 3.66 13.17
N ASN A 20 3.12 4.79 13.74
CA ASN A 20 3.88 4.85 15.00
C ASN A 20 3.03 4.87 16.27
N GLY A 21 1.70 4.93 16.15
CA GLY A 21 0.78 5.03 17.27
C GLY A 21 -0.68 4.96 16.83
N TYR A 22 -1.53 5.84 17.35
CA TYR A 22 -2.95 5.85 16.99
C TYR A 22 -3.18 6.36 15.56
N ALA A 23 -3.84 5.54 14.74
CA ALA A 23 -4.31 5.91 13.41
C ALA A 23 -5.82 5.63 13.32
N PHE A 24 -6.64 6.60 13.71
CA PHE A 24 -8.08 6.52 13.69
C PHE A 24 -8.71 7.41 12.63
N GLY A 25 -9.86 7.02 12.10
CA GLY A 25 -10.60 7.79 11.12
C GLY A 25 -9.73 8.20 9.94
N GLY A 26 -9.63 9.50 9.67
CA GLY A 26 -8.81 10.04 8.58
C GLY A 26 -7.34 9.60 8.61
N GLY A 27 -6.75 9.41 9.80
CA GLY A 27 -5.40 8.86 9.94
C GLY A 27 -5.30 7.42 9.43
N CYS A 28 -6.30 6.60 9.74
CA CYS A 28 -6.42 5.25 9.18
C CYS A 28 -6.65 5.31 7.66
N GLU A 29 -7.53 6.20 7.18
CA GLU A 29 -7.80 6.37 5.76
C GLU A 29 -6.55 6.77 4.94
N PHE A 30 -5.66 7.61 5.49
CA PHE A 30 -4.38 7.90 4.85
C PHE A 30 -3.44 6.70 4.83
N ALA A 31 -3.38 5.91 5.92
CA ALA A 31 -2.61 4.68 5.91
C ALA A 31 -3.14 3.67 4.88
N LEU A 32 -4.48 3.56 4.73
CA LEU A 32 -5.12 2.74 3.71
C LEU A 32 -4.85 3.23 2.27
N ALA A 33 -4.61 4.53 2.09
CA ALA A 33 -4.30 5.12 0.79
C ALA A 33 -2.84 4.88 0.35
N CYS A 34 -1.94 4.52 1.26
CA CYS A 34 -0.58 4.10 0.92
C CYS A 34 -0.56 2.69 0.33
N ASP A 35 0.51 2.37 -0.41
CA ASP A 35 0.70 1.04 -1.01
C ASP A 35 1.03 0.00 0.05
N LEU A 36 1.95 0.31 0.95
CA LEU A 36 2.42 -0.55 2.03
C LEU A 36 2.15 0.09 3.40
N ARG A 37 2.05 -0.73 4.43
CA ARG A 37 1.81 -0.30 5.82
C ARG A 37 2.68 -1.12 6.75
N VAL A 38 3.49 -0.43 7.54
CA VAL A 38 4.28 -0.99 8.64
C VAL A 38 3.78 -0.36 9.94
N ALA A 39 3.46 -1.16 10.92
CA ALA A 39 2.99 -0.69 12.22
C ALA A 39 4.06 -0.90 13.29
N SER A 40 4.20 0.07 14.17
CA SER A 40 4.82 -0.15 15.46
C SER A 40 3.96 -1.11 16.29
N GLU A 41 4.56 -1.91 17.16
CA GLU A 41 3.85 -2.76 18.13
C GLU A 41 2.90 -1.96 19.05
N GLN A 42 3.11 -0.64 19.18
CA GLN A 42 2.25 0.26 19.94
C GLN A 42 1.13 0.90 19.09
N ALA A 43 1.04 0.58 17.82
CA ALA A 43 0.03 1.15 16.95
C ALA A 43 -1.36 0.58 17.26
N VAL A 44 -2.36 1.45 17.14
CA VAL A 44 -3.77 1.06 17.19
C VAL A 44 -4.48 1.73 16.03
N VAL A 45 -5.19 0.96 15.22
CA VAL A 45 -5.86 1.44 14.01
C VAL A 45 -7.37 1.22 14.09
N GLY A 46 -8.16 2.05 13.40
CA GLY A 46 -9.62 1.89 13.39
C GLY A 46 -10.34 2.95 12.58
N GLN A 47 -11.59 2.63 12.21
CA GLN A 47 -12.52 3.56 11.55
C GLN A 47 -13.56 3.99 12.57
N THR A 48 -13.28 5.06 13.30
CA THR A 48 -14.05 5.47 14.49
C THR A 48 -15.08 6.56 14.20
N GLU A 49 -15.36 6.87 12.95
CA GLU A 49 -16.27 7.94 12.51
C GLU A 49 -17.71 7.74 12.99
N ILE A 50 -18.12 6.48 13.18
CA ILE A 50 -19.48 6.16 13.65
C ILE A 50 -19.76 6.76 15.02
N ASP A 51 -18.75 6.86 15.88
CA ASP A 51 -18.86 7.47 17.21
C ASP A 51 -19.14 8.98 17.15
N LEU A 52 -18.88 9.59 15.98
CA LEU A 52 -19.16 10.99 15.68
C LEU A 52 -20.47 11.20 14.89
N GLY A 53 -21.21 10.12 14.60
CA GLY A 53 -22.43 10.15 13.80
C GLY A 53 -22.19 10.35 12.29
N ILE A 54 -21.00 10.04 11.80
CA ILE A 54 -20.62 10.11 10.39
C ILE A 54 -19.98 8.80 9.94
N ILE A 55 -19.61 8.72 8.68
CA ILE A 55 -18.91 7.57 8.10
C ILE A 55 -17.52 7.98 7.60
N PRO A 56 -16.60 7.04 7.37
CA PRO A 56 -15.32 7.32 6.69
C PRO A 56 -15.57 8.04 5.37
N GLY A 57 -14.92 9.18 5.18
CA GLY A 57 -15.20 10.09 4.05
C GLY A 57 -14.04 10.32 3.10
N TRP A 58 -12.84 9.78 3.41
CA TRP A 58 -11.65 9.97 2.59
C TRP A 58 -11.21 8.70 1.83
N GLY A 59 -12.05 7.69 1.82
CA GLY A 59 -11.86 6.45 1.09
C GLY A 59 -11.93 5.19 1.93
N GLY A 60 -12.05 5.30 3.25
CA GLY A 60 -12.01 4.17 4.17
C GLY A 60 -13.00 3.06 3.83
N THR A 61 -14.25 3.41 3.48
CA THR A 61 -15.26 2.44 3.08
C THR A 61 -14.90 1.64 1.83
N GLN A 62 -14.07 2.19 0.95
CA GLN A 62 -13.67 1.56 -0.31
C GLN A 62 -12.33 0.83 -0.20
N LEU A 63 -11.37 1.44 0.52
CA LEU A 63 -10.00 0.93 0.62
C LEU A 63 -9.89 -0.22 1.62
N LEU A 64 -10.62 -0.15 2.73
CA LEU A 64 -10.58 -1.17 3.77
C LEU A 64 -10.97 -2.56 3.24
N GLN A 65 -12.02 -2.64 2.41
CA GLN A 65 -12.50 -3.89 1.80
C GLN A 65 -11.49 -4.55 0.86
N ARG A 66 -10.44 -3.84 0.45
CA ARG A 66 -9.39 -4.39 -0.41
C ARG A 66 -8.35 -5.17 0.39
N LEU A 67 -8.28 -4.93 1.70
CA LEU A 67 -7.22 -5.43 2.58
C LEU A 67 -7.74 -6.50 3.55
N VAL A 68 -8.94 -6.30 4.07
CA VAL A 68 -9.51 -7.18 5.11
C VAL A 68 -10.80 -7.86 4.60
N SER A 69 -11.27 -8.88 5.32
CA SER A 69 -12.54 -9.52 4.99
C SER A 69 -13.72 -8.55 5.10
N ASP A 70 -14.81 -8.82 4.37
CA ASP A 70 -16.05 -8.00 4.42
C ASP A 70 -16.58 -7.89 5.86
N GLU A 71 -16.58 -8.97 6.62
CA GLU A 71 -17.00 -8.96 8.04
C GLU A 71 -16.09 -8.03 8.88
N THR A 72 -14.76 -8.13 8.71
CA THR A 72 -13.83 -7.25 9.43
C THR A 72 -14.05 -5.78 9.07
N ALA A 73 -14.21 -5.47 7.77
CA ALA A 73 -14.47 -4.11 7.32
C ALA A 73 -15.76 -3.54 7.93
N ARG A 74 -16.84 -4.34 7.97
CA ARG A 74 -18.12 -3.95 8.60
C ARG A 74 -17.99 -3.72 10.09
N ARG A 75 -17.27 -4.59 10.80
CA ARG A 75 -17.04 -4.43 12.23
C ARG A 75 -16.28 -3.16 12.55
N LEU A 76 -15.20 -2.88 11.83
CA LEU A 76 -14.41 -1.66 12.01
C LEU A 76 -15.25 -0.40 11.77
N ILE A 77 -16.12 -0.40 10.74
CA ILE A 77 -16.93 0.78 10.40
C ILE A 77 -18.19 0.89 11.26
N PHE A 78 -18.94 -0.22 11.48
CA PHE A 78 -20.22 -0.15 12.15
C PHE A 78 -20.12 -0.02 13.66
N PHE A 79 -19.09 -0.60 14.25
CA PHE A 79 -18.87 -0.58 15.70
C PHE A 79 -17.72 0.36 16.11
N GLY A 80 -17.00 0.95 15.15
CA GLY A 80 -15.81 1.76 15.46
C GLY A 80 -14.73 0.93 16.16
N GLU A 81 -14.67 -0.37 15.88
CA GLU A 81 -13.68 -1.25 16.50
C GLU A 81 -12.25 -0.75 16.26
N ARG A 82 -11.39 -1.01 17.24
CA ARG A 82 -9.99 -0.67 17.19
C ARG A 82 -9.18 -1.95 17.24
N LEU A 83 -8.20 -2.04 16.36
CA LEU A 83 -7.26 -3.17 16.32
C LEU A 83 -5.92 -2.70 16.84
N ASP A 84 -5.31 -3.43 17.74
CA ASP A 84 -3.89 -3.28 18.01
C ASP A 84 -3.06 -3.72 16.81
N ALA A 85 -1.74 -3.50 16.86
CA ALA A 85 -0.86 -3.79 15.74
C ALA A 85 -0.89 -5.27 15.32
N GLN A 86 -0.94 -6.19 16.29
CA GLN A 86 -0.93 -7.62 16.02
C GLN A 86 -2.26 -8.07 15.39
N ASP A 87 -3.41 -7.63 15.93
CA ASP A 87 -4.72 -7.89 15.37
C ASP A 87 -4.84 -7.31 13.93
N ALA A 88 -4.29 -6.12 13.70
CA ALA A 88 -4.28 -5.49 12.38
C ALA A 88 -3.44 -6.29 11.38
N TYR A 89 -2.30 -6.84 11.79
CA TYR A 89 -1.47 -7.73 10.99
C TYR A 89 -2.19 -9.04 10.65
N GLU A 90 -2.76 -9.71 11.65
CA GLU A 90 -3.46 -10.99 11.46
C GLU A 90 -4.67 -10.88 10.53
N ARG A 91 -5.30 -9.69 10.47
CA ARG A 91 -6.43 -9.41 9.58
C ARG A 91 -6.01 -8.85 8.22
N GLY A 92 -4.70 -8.64 7.98
CA GLY A 92 -4.16 -8.13 6.71
C GLY A 92 -4.29 -6.62 6.51
N LEU A 93 -4.62 -5.85 7.56
CA LEU A 93 -4.70 -4.39 7.45
C LEU A 93 -3.31 -3.77 7.39
N VAL A 94 -2.34 -4.31 8.11
CA VAL A 94 -0.92 -3.93 8.01
C VAL A 94 -0.09 -5.12 7.53
N GLY A 95 1.00 -4.85 6.82
CA GLY A 95 1.87 -5.89 6.25
C GLY A 95 2.92 -6.39 7.24
N GLU A 96 3.35 -5.52 8.14
CA GLU A 96 4.42 -5.83 9.10
C GLU A 96 4.19 -5.12 10.43
N VAL A 97 4.68 -5.73 11.51
CA VAL A 97 4.72 -5.14 12.86
C VAL A 97 6.15 -5.23 13.37
N VAL A 98 6.67 -4.10 13.84
CA VAL A 98 8.04 -4.01 14.36
C VAL A 98 8.05 -3.34 15.74
N ALA A 99 9.17 -3.48 16.46
CA ALA A 99 9.35 -2.77 17.72
C ALA A 99 9.24 -1.24 17.50
N HIS A 100 8.71 -0.54 18.49
CA HIS A 100 8.40 0.88 18.34
C HIS A 100 9.63 1.72 17.93
N ASP A 101 10.75 1.47 18.57
CA ASP A 101 11.98 2.22 18.35
C ASP A 101 12.63 1.91 16.99
N ASP A 102 12.32 0.76 16.39
CA ASP A 102 12.90 0.30 15.13
C ASP A 102 12.06 0.73 13.90
N LEU A 103 10.85 1.29 14.10
CA LEU A 103 9.89 1.54 13.03
C LEU A 103 10.48 2.35 11.87
N TYR A 104 11.10 3.46 12.16
CA TYR A 104 11.59 4.37 11.12
C TYR A 104 12.82 3.82 10.42
N ASP A 105 13.75 3.19 11.14
CA ASP A 105 14.93 2.55 10.56
C ASP A 105 14.49 1.42 9.61
N HIS A 106 13.52 0.59 10.01
CA HIS A 106 12.96 -0.46 9.18
C HIS A 106 12.28 0.08 7.91
N VAL A 107 11.47 1.14 8.04
CA VAL A 107 10.81 1.77 6.88
C VAL A 107 11.83 2.42 5.94
N ASP A 108 12.89 3.02 6.46
CA ASP A 108 13.97 3.59 5.65
C ASP A 108 14.73 2.50 4.88
N GLU A 109 14.98 1.33 5.50
CA GLU A 109 15.55 0.17 4.80
C GLU A 109 14.64 -0.33 3.67
N MET A 110 13.34 -0.48 3.92
CA MET A 110 12.36 -0.83 2.89
C MET A 110 12.34 0.20 1.74
N ALA A 111 12.36 1.48 2.08
CA ALA A 111 12.37 2.56 1.08
C ALA A 111 13.66 2.54 0.24
N ALA A 112 14.82 2.28 0.88
CA ALA A 112 16.09 2.13 0.19
C ALA A 112 16.09 0.92 -0.74
N GLU A 113 15.53 -0.22 -0.31
CA GLU A 113 15.37 -1.38 -1.17
C GLU A 113 14.47 -1.07 -2.38
N LEU A 114 13.33 -0.44 -2.17
CA LEU A 114 12.43 -0.04 -3.27
C LEU A 114 13.11 0.95 -4.23
N ALA A 115 13.91 1.88 -3.71
CA ALA A 115 14.65 2.83 -4.52
C ALA A 115 15.74 2.17 -5.38
N SER A 116 16.22 0.98 -5.01
CA SER A 116 17.15 0.19 -5.80
C SER A 116 16.50 -0.61 -6.95
N LYS A 117 15.17 -0.67 -7.00
CA LYS A 117 14.43 -1.39 -8.05
C LYS A 117 14.21 -0.48 -9.27
N PRO A 118 14.00 -1.05 -10.46
CA PRO A 118 13.76 -0.28 -11.69
C PRO A 118 12.47 0.54 -11.55
N ARG A 119 12.62 1.86 -11.49
CA ARG A 119 11.54 2.82 -11.19
C ARG A 119 10.34 2.68 -12.12
N HIS A 120 10.59 2.54 -13.41
CA HIS A 120 9.51 2.41 -14.40
C HIS A 120 8.73 1.10 -14.25
N ALA A 121 9.40 0.03 -13.83
CA ALA A 121 8.73 -1.25 -13.56
C ALA A 121 7.87 -1.17 -12.30
N LEU A 122 8.32 -0.49 -11.23
CA LEU A 122 7.51 -0.24 -10.03
C LEU A 122 6.24 0.55 -10.36
N TYR A 123 6.35 1.62 -11.16
CA TYR A 123 5.20 2.43 -11.56
C TYR A 123 4.20 1.61 -12.39
N ALA A 124 4.69 0.85 -13.35
CA ALA A 124 3.88 -0.02 -14.18
C ALA A 124 3.16 -1.12 -13.36
N ALA A 125 3.87 -1.70 -12.38
CA ALA A 125 3.29 -2.69 -11.48
C ALA A 125 2.18 -2.09 -10.61
N LYS A 126 2.41 -0.89 -10.04
CA LYS A 126 1.38 -0.17 -9.25
C LYS A 126 0.15 0.14 -10.09
N GLU A 127 0.33 0.69 -11.31
CA GLU A 127 -0.78 0.96 -12.24
C GLU A 127 -1.61 -0.31 -12.52
N ALA A 128 -0.94 -1.43 -12.78
CA ALA A 128 -1.60 -2.70 -13.07
C ALA A 128 -2.36 -3.27 -11.86
N LEU A 129 -1.77 -3.20 -10.65
CA LEU A 129 -2.40 -3.63 -9.40
C LEU A 129 -3.65 -2.79 -9.06
N ASP A 130 -3.55 -1.48 -9.21
CA ASP A 130 -4.69 -0.59 -8.94
C ASP A 130 -5.83 -0.76 -9.94
N ALA A 131 -5.49 -1.02 -11.21
CA ALA A 131 -6.48 -1.22 -12.28
C ALA A 131 -7.44 -2.39 -12.00
N TYR A 132 -7.01 -3.45 -11.30
CA TYR A 132 -7.88 -4.55 -10.91
C TYR A 132 -9.08 -4.08 -10.08
N HIS A 133 -8.84 -3.18 -9.14
CA HIS A 133 -9.89 -2.64 -8.25
C HIS A 133 -10.79 -1.61 -8.92
N GLU A 134 -10.31 -0.94 -9.97
CA GLU A 134 -11.02 0.14 -10.65
C GLU A 134 -11.87 -0.37 -11.80
N THR A 135 -11.39 -1.41 -12.51
CA THR A 135 -11.98 -1.85 -13.78
C THR A 135 -12.47 -3.31 -13.76
N GLY A 136 -12.20 -4.04 -12.68
CA GLY A 136 -12.40 -5.49 -12.61
C GLY A 136 -11.33 -6.27 -13.38
N GLY A 137 -11.40 -7.61 -13.31
CA GLY A 137 -10.33 -8.50 -13.80
C GLY A 137 -9.94 -8.30 -15.26
N GLU A 138 -10.92 -8.24 -16.19
CA GLU A 138 -10.64 -8.06 -17.63
C GLU A 138 -9.99 -6.72 -17.95
N GLY A 139 -10.46 -5.63 -17.31
CA GLY A 139 -9.84 -4.32 -17.44
C GLY A 139 -8.40 -4.32 -16.89
N GLY A 140 -8.21 -4.94 -15.72
CA GLY A 140 -6.89 -5.09 -15.09
C GLY A 140 -5.90 -5.81 -16.01
N PHE A 141 -6.27 -6.95 -16.61
CA PHE A 141 -5.40 -7.67 -17.57
C PHE A 141 -5.06 -6.84 -18.81
N THR A 142 -5.95 -5.95 -19.24
CA THR A 142 -5.67 -5.07 -20.37
C THR A 142 -4.61 -4.02 -20.01
N VAL A 143 -4.70 -3.43 -18.81
CA VAL A 143 -3.70 -2.48 -18.29
C VAL A 143 -2.35 -3.18 -18.09
N GLU A 144 -2.35 -4.35 -17.42
CA GLU A 144 -1.15 -5.15 -17.20
C GLU A 144 -0.40 -5.44 -18.50
N ARG A 145 -1.10 -5.93 -19.53
CA ARG A 145 -0.49 -6.24 -20.83
C ARG A 145 0.15 -5.00 -21.48
N ARG A 146 -0.52 -3.85 -21.40
CA ARG A 146 0.01 -2.59 -21.92
C ARG A 146 1.24 -2.13 -21.14
N ALA A 147 1.15 -2.14 -19.81
CA ALA A 147 2.23 -1.76 -18.92
C ALA A 147 3.45 -2.66 -19.11
N TRP A 148 3.25 -3.98 -19.12
CA TRP A 148 4.30 -4.96 -19.38
C TRP A 148 4.99 -4.74 -20.74
N SER A 149 4.20 -4.59 -21.82
CA SER A 149 4.77 -4.37 -23.17
C SER A 149 5.57 -3.07 -23.25
N GLY A 150 5.16 -2.03 -22.51
CA GLY A 150 5.85 -0.72 -22.50
C GLY A 150 7.22 -0.73 -21.84
N LEU A 151 7.53 -1.76 -21.03
CA LEU A 151 8.82 -1.88 -20.37
C LEU A 151 9.91 -2.48 -21.27
N PHE A 152 9.53 -3.18 -22.34
CA PHE A 152 10.51 -3.79 -23.25
C PHE A 152 11.30 -2.71 -24.02
N GLY A 153 12.63 -2.89 -24.04
CA GLY A 153 13.54 -1.95 -24.69
C GLY A 153 13.94 -0.74 -23.84
N THR A 154 13.50 -0.66 -22.58
CA THR A 154 14.04 0.30 -21.60
C THR A 154 15.47 -0.07 -21.20
N ALA A 155 16.23 0.88 -20.65
CA ALA A 155 17.60 0.62 -20.15
C ALA A 155 17.56 -0.43 -19.05
N ASP A 156 16.66 -0.25 -18.05
CA ASP A 156 16.51 -1.17 -16.92
C ASP A 156 16.12 -2.59 -17.34
N GLN A 157 15.24 -2.74 -18.33
CA GLN A 157 14.85 -4.07 -18.81
C GLN A 157 16.04 -4.79 -19.47
N ARG A 158 16.84 -4.07 -20.25
CA ARG A 158 18.06 -4.64 -20.87
C ARG A 158 19.09 -5.01 -19.81
N GLU A 159 19.32 -4.12 -18.86
CA GLU A 159 20.24 -4.36 -17.74
C GLU A 159 19.80 -5.57 -16.91
N GLY A 160 18.53 -5.63 -16.50
CA GLY A 160 18.01 -6.76 -15.74
C GLY A 160 18.14 -8.10 -16.45
N MET A 161 17.89 -8.14 -17.77
CA MET A 161 18.09 -9.34 -18.57
C MET A 161 19.57 -9.74 -18.71
N ALA A 162 20.46 -8.77 -18.90
CA ALA A 162 21.90 -9.03 -18.97
C ALA A 162 22.42 -9.56 -17.64
N ALA A 163 22.10 -8.89 -16.53
CA ALA A 163 22.49 -9.30 -15.19
C ALA A 163 22.01 -10.73 -14.86
N PHE A 164 20.75 -11.05 -15.22
CA PHE A 164 20.20 -12.39 -15.03
C PHE A 164 20.99 -13.48 -15.78
N VAL A 165 21.34 -13.23 -17.04
CA VAL A 165 22.14 -14.17 -17.85
C VAL A 165 23.57 -14.30 -17.33
N GLU A 166 24.16 -13.19 -16.89
CA GLU A 166 25.55 -13.12 -16.39
C GLU A 166 25.67 -13.55 -14.92
N LYS A 167 24.53 -13.76 -14.22
CA LYS A 167 24.46 -14.14 -12.79
C LYS A 167 25.14 -13.11 -11.88
N ARG A 168 24.91 -11.85 -12.13
CA ARG A 168 25.33 -10.72 -11.31
C ARG A 168 24.12 -9.90 -10.84
N ASP A 169 24.33 -9.03 -9.88
CA ASP A 169 23.32 -8.06 -9.48
C ASP A 169 23.15 -7.00 -10.58
N PRO A 170 21.90 -6.56 -10.85
CA PRO A 170 21.63 -5.50 -11.81
C PRO A 170 21.92 -4.11 -11.22
N GLU A 171 22.33 -3.17 -12.07
CA GLU A 171 22.53 -1.75 -11.75
C GLU A 171 21.48 -0.92 -12.51
N PHE A 172 20.34 -0.64 -11.87
CA PHE A 172 19.24 0.13 -12.46
C PHE A 172 19.47 1.64 -12.37
N GLU A 173 18.92 2.42 -13.34
CA GLU A 173 19.02 3.89 -13.44
C GLU A 173 17.98 4.62 -12.53
#